data_5eccedb6db9a354ffdbbaa3b782f4b7a
#
_entry.id   5eccedb6db9a354ffdbbaa3b782f4b7a
#
_cell.length_a   1.000
_cell.length_b   1.000
_cell.length_c   1.000
_cell.angle_alpha   90.00
_cell.angle_beta   90.00
_cell.angle_gamma   90.00
#
_symmetry.space_group_name_H-M   'P 1'
#
loop_
_entity.id
_entity.type
_entity.pdbx_description
1 polymer ?
#
loop_
_entity_poly.entity_id
_entity_poly.type
_entity_poly.pdbx_seq_one_letter_code
_entity_poly.pdbx_strand_id
1 'polypeptide(L)'
;MVVIIAMKCVCIKPNNSFHIGECGYGIEQTGIFPHSDTIFSGICNCYAYIKGRDALENLIEKFFENPPFLISSALPMIFLNNNNIFFLPKPKVAPGNLDYELGKMFKSGEHISFSAFKKVTESSLRATIKDLKLLSKCIVTSDEYNLIKDKDFDYIKCDHKARNAIGRLTSKSSIYYCGISAFPKNWGFYFLFKGEDAWLKNIEPSLKLLSDEGLGGERSIGYGRFKFDIKEIDVPTAEDSVLMTLS
;
A
#
# COMPACT_ATOMS: atom_id res chain seq x y z
N MET A 1 -13.30 -15.61 -16.62
CA MET A 1 -14.38 -14.84 -15.96
C MET A 1 -13.81 -14.11 -14.77
N VAL A 2 -14.23 -12.88 -14.47
CA VAL A 2 -13.79 -12.19 -13.24
C VAL A 2 -14.60 -12.73 -12.07
N VAL A 3 -13.94 -13.22 -11.06
CA VAL A 3 -14.55 -13.60 -9.79
C VAL A 3 -14.34 -12.45 -8.80
N ILE A 4 -15.39 -12.12 -8.07
CA ILE A 4 -15.34 -11.09 -7.03
C ILE A 4 -15.28 -11.81 -5.69
N ILE A 5 -14.28 -11.47 -4.88
CA ILE A 5 -14.12 -12.00 -3.53
C ILE A 5 -14.26 -10.86 -2.55
N ALA A 6 -15.24 -10.95 -1.66
CA ALA A 6 -15.36 -10.03 -0.54
C ALA A 6 -14.20 -10.27 0.43
N MET A 7 -13.41 -9.24 0.70
CA MET A 7 -12.27 -9.30 1.61
C MET A 7 -12.25 -8.08 2.52
N LYS A 8 -11.79 -8.28 3.75
CA LYS A 8 -11.50 -7.16 4.63
C LYS A 8 -10.20 -6.50 4.26
N CYS A 9 -10.16 -5.19 4.40
CA CYS A 9 -8.96 -4.40 4.22
C CYS A 9 -8.85 -3.34 5.30
N VAL A 10 -7.61 -2.98 5.60
CA VAL A 10 -7.27 -1.84 6.45
C VAL A 10 -6.82 -0.71 5.54
N CYS A 11 -7.66 0.32 5.43
CA CYS A 11 -7.41 1.53 4.66
C CYS A 11 -6.61 2.51 5.50
N ILE A 12 -5.45 2.93 5.04
CA ILE A 12 -4.51 3.80 5.76
C ILE A 12 -4.44 5.15 5.07
N LYS A 13 -4.76 6.20 5.83
CA LYS A 13 -4.60 7.60 5.42
C LYS A 13 -3.40 8.19 6.13
N PRO A 14 -2.30 8.46 5.40
CA PRO A 14 -1.11 9.10 5.96
C PRO A 14 -1.43 10.48 6.57
N ASN A 15 -0.91 10.72 7.77
CA ASN A 15 -0.97 12.06 8.37
C ASN A 15 0.26 12.90 7.97
N ASN A 16 1.35 12.23 7.63
CA ASN A 16 2.62 12.83 7.26
C ASN A 16 3.42 11.88 6.35
N SER A 17 4.69 12.21 6.09
CA SER A 17 5.57 11.38 5.28
C SER A 17 5.97 10.09 6.00
N PHE A 18 6.33 9.09 5.22
CA PHE A 18 6.86 7.81 5.69
C PHE A 18 8.34 7.67 5.30
N HIS A 19 9.08 6.91 6.07
CA HIS A 19 10.34 6.34 5.67
C HIS A 19 10.20 4.82 5.71
N ILE A 20 10.14 4.21 4.54
CA ILE A 20 10.05 2.75 4.38
C ILE A 20 11.42 2.26 3.93
N GLY A 21 12.19 1.70 4.86
CA GLY A 21 13.52 1.18 4.53
C GLY A 21 13.43 0.04 3.52
N GLU A 22 14.35 0.04 2.57
CA GLU A 22 14.51 -1.05 1.60
C GLU A 22 15.80 -1.81 1.86
N CYS A 23 15.75 -3.12 1.67
CA CYS A 23 16.88 -3.99 1.96
C CYS A 23 18.09 -3.67 1.06
N GLY A 24 19.27 -3.51 1.66
CA GLY A 24 20.52 -3.23 0.94
C GLY A 24 20.80 -1.75 0.64
N TYR A 25 19.90 -0.85 1.01
CA TYR A 25 20.09 0.60 0.83
C TYR A 25 20.19 1.31 2.19
N GLY A 26 20.93 2.41 2.21
CA GLY A 26 21.05 3.27 3.39
C GLY A 26 19.78 4.09 3.65
N ILE A 27 19.80 4.88 4.73
CA ILE A 27 18.68 5.77 5.14
C ILE A 27 18.26 6.78 4.05
N GLU A 28 19.08 6.95 3.02
CA GLU A 28 18.83 7.87 1.91
C GLU A 28 17.72 7.39 0.98
N GLN A 29 17.50 6.08 0.89
CA GLN A 29 16.46 5.51 0.02
C GLN A 29 15.24 5.08 0.82
N THR A 30 14.08 5.19 0.19
CA THR A 30 12.80 4.81 0.79
C THR A 30 11.89 4.17 -0.25
N GLY A 31 11.21 3.10 0.14
CA GLY A 31 10.07 2.57 -0.60
C GLY A 31 8.85 3.49 -0.50
N ILE A 32 7.91 3.30 -1.40
CA ILE A 32 6.64 4.06 -1.38
C ILE A 32 5.65 3.39 -0.42
N PHE A 33 5.53 2.08 -0.52
CA PHE A 33 4.54 1.30 0.25
C PHE A 33 5.23 0.28 1.14
N PRO A 34 4.77 0.10 2.38
CA PRO A 34 5.32 -0.91 3.26
C PRO A 34 4.97 -2.33 2.78
N HIS A 35 5.94 -3.22 2.85
CA HIS A 35 5.74 -4.64 2.63
C HIS A 35 4.97 -5.30 3.77
N SER A 36 4.40 -6.48 3.52
CA SER A 36 3.63 -7.24 4.51
C SER A 36 4.42 -7.55 5.79
N ASP A 37 5.71 -7.85 5.67
CA ASP A 37 6.62 -8.08 6.80
C ASP A 37 6.81 -6.83 7.67
N THR A 38 6.95 -5.66 7.05
CA THR A 38 7.07 -4.38 7.76
C THR A 38 5.79 -4.06 8.52
N ILE A 39 4.62 -4.28 7.90
CA ILE A 39 3.31 -4.10 8.53
C ILE A 39 3.15 -5.08 9.69
N PHE A 40 3.43 -6.37 9.45
CA PHE A 40 3.31 -7.43 10.44
C PHE A 40 4.24 -7.19 11.62
N SER A 41 5.50 -6.85 11.38
CA SER A 41 6.45 -6.50 12.43
C SER A 41 5.98 -5.31 13.27
N GLY A 42 5.42 -4.28 12.63
CA GLY A 42 4.82 -3.14 13.33
C GLY A 42 3.66 -3.56 14.24
N ILE A 43 2.75 -4.40 13.74
CA ILE A 43 1.64 -4.96 14.51
C ILE A 43 2.17 -5.79 15.68
N CYS A 44 3.14 -6.69 15.46
CA CYS A 44 3.72 -7.54 16.49
C CYS A 44 4.37 -6.73 17.61
N ASN A 45 5.12 -5.67 17.29
CA ASN A 45 5.72 -4.79 18.29
C ASN A 45 4.66 -4.11 19.17
N CYS A 46 3.61 -3.58 18.57
CA CYS A 46 2.50 -2.97 19.31
C CYS A 46 1.69 -4.02 20.09
N TYR A 47 1.53 -5.22 19.54
CA TYR A 47 0.85 -6.33 20.21
C TYR A 47 1.60 -6.76 21.46
N ALA A 48 2.93 -6.91 21.39
CA ALA A 48 3.76 -7.21 22.55
C ALA A 48 3.67 -6.12 23.61
N TYR A 49 3.61 -4.85 23.21
CA TYR A 49 3.48 -3.74 24.14
C TYR A 49 2.14 -3.75 24.89
N ILE A 50 1.05 -4.11 24.21
CA ILE A 50 -0.31 -4.13 24.79
C ILE A 50 -0.60 -5.41 25.55
N LYS A 51 -0.24 -6.57 25.01
CA LYS A 51 -0.64 -7.91 25.51
C LYS A 51 0.47 -8.61 26.29
N GLY A 52 1.69 -8.13 26.20
CA GLY A 52 2.87 -8.75 26.78
C GLY A 52 3.60 -9.70 25.81
N ARG A 53 4.82 -10.05 26.22
CA ARG A 53 5.72 -10.87 25.41
C ARG A 53 5.22 -12.30 25.21
N ASP A 54 4.70 -12.92 26.25
CA ASP A 54 4.19 -14.29 26.20
C ASP A 54 3.01 -14.41 25.22
N ALA A 55 2.15 -13.39 25.15
CA ALA A 55 1.04 -13.37 24.20
C ALA A 55 1.53 -13.23 22.76
N LEU A 56 2.62 -12.50 22.52
CA LEU A 56 3.26 -12.43 21.20
C LEU A 56 3.91 -13.76 20.81
N GLU A 57 4.64 -14.39 21.72
CA GLU A 57 5.26 -15.71 21.49
C GLU A 57 4.20 -16.73 21.08
N ASN A 58 3.11 -16.82 21.81
CA ASN A 58 1.96 -17.68 21.49
C ASN A 58 1.33 -17.34 20.12
N LEU A 59 1.30 -16.07 19.73
CA LEU A 59 0.81 -15.67 18.40
C LEU A 59 1.77 -16.16 17.31
N ILE A 60 3.08 -15.98 17.49
CA ILE A 60 4.10 -16.39 16.53
C ILE A 60 4.11 -17.90 16.37
N GLU A 61 3.99 -18.68 17.46
CA GLU A 61 3.89 -20.14 17.40
C GLU A 61 2.72 -20.59 16.52
N LYS A 62 1.56 -19.93 16.62
CA LYS A 62 0.42 -20.23 15.75
C LYS A 62 0.71 -19.97 14.27
N PHE A 63 1.54 -18.97 13.96
CA PHE A 63 1.93 -18.70 12.58
C PHE A 63 2.82 -19.80 11.99
N PHE A 64 3.61 -20.50 12.80
CA PHE A 64 4.39 -21.64 12.34
C PHE A 64 3.54 -22.89 12.09
N GLU A 65 2.48 -23.11 12.86
CA GLU A 65 1.61 -24.27 12.71
C GLU A 65 0.53 -24.04 11.64
N ASN A 66 -0.28 -23.02 11.83
CA ASN A 66 -1.36 -22.64 10.93
C ASN A 66 -1.64 -21.13 11.11
N PRO A 67 -1.23 -20.28 10.16
CA PRO A 67 -1.38 -18.85 10.28
C PRO A 67 -2.83 -18.44 10.58
N PRO A 68 -3.10 -17.78 11.70
CA PRO A 68 -4.46 -17.40 12.09
C PRO A 68 -5.06 -16.31 11.20
N PHE A 69 -4.21 -15.58 10.51
CA PHE A 69 -4.58 -14.62 9.48
C PHE A 69 -3.42 -14.37 8.51
N LEU A 70 -3.72 -13.79 7.37
CA LEU A 70 -2.74 -13.34 6.39
C LEU A 70 -3.00 -11.87 6.07
N ILE A 71 -1.93 -11.14 5.78
CA ILE A 71 -2.00 -9.76 5.31
C ILE A 71 -1.20 -9.59 4.02
N SER A 72 -1.67 -8.73 3.13
CA SER A 72 -0.91 -8.38 1.94
C SER A 72 0.11 -7.27 2.25
N SER A 73 1.05 -7.06 1.33
CA SER A 73 1.77 -5.79 1.24
C SER A 73 0.80 -4.64 0.99
N ALA A 74 1.21 -3.43 1.29
CA ALA A 74 0.38 -2.26 1.07
C ALA A 74 0.23 -1.95 -0.42
N LEU A 75 -0.98 -1.58 -0.81
CA LEU A 75 -1.40 -1.24 -2.15
C LEU A 75 -1.96 0.18 -2.18
N PRO A 76 -1.75 0.94 -3.27
CA PRO A 76 -2.24 2.30 -3.35
C PRO A 76 -3.76 2.38 -3.33
N MET A 77 -4.26 3.48 -2.78
CA MET A 77 -5.67 3.87 -2.88
C MET A 77 -5.83 5.38 -2.93
N ILE A 78 -6.95 5.82 -3.47
CA ILE A 78 -7.37 7.22 -3.48
C ILE A 78 -8.64 7.36 -2.65
N PHE A 79 -8.61 8.27 -1.69
CA PHE A 79 -9.78 8.64 -0.88
C PHE A 79 -10.62 9.66 -1.62
N LEU A 80 -11.86 9.30 -1.92
CA LEU A 80 -12.89 10.21 -2.44
C LEU A 80 -14.08 10.22 -1.48
N ASN A 81 -14.84 11.31 -1.49
CA ASN A 81 -15.92 11.52 -0.52
C ASN A 81 -16.96 10.38 -0.52
N ASN A 82 -17.27 9.80 -1.69
CA ASN A 82 -18.32 8.79 -1.83
C ASN A 82 -17.80 7.42 -2.32
N ASN A 83 -16.69 7.36 -3.04
CA ASN A 83 -16.17 6.12 -3.60
C ASN A 83 -14.65 6.14 -3.62
N ASN A 84 -14.02 5.37 -2.76
CA ASN A 84 -12.57 5.17 -2.81
C ASN A 84 -12.16 4.39 -4.05
N ILE A 85 -11.02 4.73 -4.62
CA ILE A 85 -10.44 3.96 -5.73
C ILE A 85 -9.32 3.10 -5.17
N PHE A 86 -9.46 1.79 -5.33
CA PHE A 86 -8.48 0.79 -4.92
C PHE A 86 -7.70 0.31 -6.13
N PHE A 87 -6.41 0.08 -5.94
CA PHE A 87 -5.53 -0.37 -7.00
C PHE A 87 -4.91 -1.72 -6.66
N LEU A 88 -4.70 -2.53 -7.69
CA LEU A 88 -3.90 -3.75 -7.66
C LEU A 88 -2.58 -3.52 -8.38
N PRO A 89 -1.54 -4.33 -8.15
CA PRO A 89 -0.41 -4.39 -9.06
C PRO A 89 -0.91 -4.71 -10.48
N LYS A 90 -0.32 -4.05 -11.45
CA LYS A 90 -0.67 -4.30 -12.84
C LYS A 90 -0.40 -5.76 -13.21
N PRO A 91 -1.36 -6.48 -13.82
CA PRO A 91 -1.13 -7.84 -14.28
C PRO A 91 -0.05 -7.86 -15.36
N LYS A 92 0.80 -8.87 -15.34
CA LYS A 92 1.77 -9.13 -16.41
C LYS A 92 1.03 -9.72 -17.61
N VAL A 93 0.34 -8.88 -18.36
CA VAL A 93 -0.30 -9.27 -19.63
C VAL A 93 0.80 -9.31 -20.69
N ALA A 94 0.94 -10.44 -21.38
CA ALA A 94 1.82 -10.51 -22.53
C ALA A 94 1.32 -9.50 -23.60
N PRO A 95 2.17 -8.62 -24.15
CA PRO A 95 1.78 -7.59 -25.10
C PRO A 95 1.57 -8.18 -26.51
N GLY A 96 0.77 -9.22 -26.62
CA GLY A 96 0.33 -9.75 -27.91
C GLY A 96 -0.84 -8.93 -28.44
N ASN A 97 -0.66 -8.14 -29.47
CA ASN A 97 -1.70 -7.36 -30.18
C ASN A 97 -2.29 -6.14 -29.43
N LEU A 98 -1.56 -5.55 -28.48
CA LEU A 98 -1.92 -4.23 -27.94
C LEU A 98 -1.62 -3.14 -29.00
N ASP A 99 -2.55 -2.21 -29.16
CA ASP A 99 -2.28 -0.96 -29.88
C ASP A 99 -1.09 -0.23 -29.23
N TYR A 100 -0.32 0.52 -30.05
CA TYR A 100 0.91 1.20 -29.59
C TYR A 100 0.69 2.08 -28.34
N GLU A 101 -0.41 2.83 -28.30
CA GLU A 101 -0.73 3.71 -27.16
C GLU A 101 -1.01 2.93 -25.87
N LEU A 102 -1.72 1.82 -25.97
CA LEU A 102 -1.96 0.92 -24.84
C LEU A 102 -0.68 0.26 -24.37
N GLY A 103 0.12 -0.24 -25.29
CA GLY A 103 1.41 -0.83 -24.96
C GLY A 103 2.28 0.16 -24.18
N LYS A 104 2.28 1.44 -24.56
CA LYS A 104 2.98 2.51 -23.86
C LYS A 104 2.40 2.77 -22.48
N MET A 105 1.07 2.87 -22.37
CA MET A 105 0.37 3.07 -21.09
C MET A 105 0.61 1.91 -20.12
N PHE A 106 0.46 0.67 -20.60
CA PHE A 106 0.74 -0.51 -19.77
C PHE A 106 2.21 -0.62 -19.39
N LYS A 107 3.12 -0.16 -20.24
CA LYS A 107 4.55 -0.13 -19.94
C LYS A 107 4.90 0.86 -18.82
N SER A 108 4.21 2.01 -18.81
CA SER A 108 4.43 3.09 -17.83
C SER A 108 3.64 2.91 -16.54
N GLY A 109 2.51 2.19 -16.56
CA GLY A 109 1.70 1.91 -15.37
C GLY A 109 2.33 0.86 -14.47
N GLU A 110 2.26 1.06 -13.18
CA GLU A 110 2.68 0.09 -12.14
C GLU A 110 1.47 -0.57 -11.49
N HIS A 111 0.38 0.18 -11.34
CA HIS A 111 -0.85 -0.25 -10.69
C HIS A 111 -2.06 -0.05 -11.60
N ILE A 112 -3.13 -0.77 -11.31
CA ILE A 112 -4.40 -0.71 -12.06
C ILE A 112 -5.57 -0.65 -11.09
N SER A 113 -6.56 0.22 -11.33
CA SER A 113 -7.76 0.27 -10.49
C SER A 113 -8.61 -0.99 -10.62
N PHE A 114 -9.41 -1.29 -9.62
CA PHE A 114 -10.33 -2.44 -9.64
C PHE A 114 -11.27 -2.39 -10.86
N SER A 115 -11.81 -1.23 -11.17
CA SER A 115 -12.69 -1.05 -12.33
C SER A 115 -11.97 -1.26 -13.65
N ALA A 116 -10.75 -0.73 -13.78
CA ALA A 116 -9.92 -0.93 -14.96
C ALA A 116 -9.47 -2.39 -15.08
N PHE A 117 -9.13 -3.05 -13.97
CA PHE A 117 -8.79 -4.47 -13.94
C PHE A 117 -9.94 -5.35 -14.45
N LYS A 118 -11.17 -5.12 -13.96
CA LYS A 118 -12.37 -5.82 -14.45
C LYS A 118 -12.53 -5.65 -15.96
N LYS A 119 -12.45 -4.41 -16.45
CA LYS A 119 -12.55 -4.11 -17.89
C LYS A 119 -11.48 -4.85 -18.72
N VAL A 120 -10.24 -4.89 -18.25
CA VAL A 120 -9.13 -5.55 -18.96
C VAL A 120 -9.30 -7.07 -19.00
N THR A 121 -9.87 -7.66 -17.96
CA THR A 121 -10.04 -9.11 -17.86
C THR A 121 -11.33 -9.62 -18.52
N GLU A 122 -12.38 -8.81 -18.58
CA GLU A 122 -13.71 -9.21 -19.14
C GLU A 122 -13.83 -8.97 -20.64
N SER A 123 -13.10 -8.00 -21.18
CA SER A 123 -13.25 -7.59 -22.58
C SER A 123 -12.20 -8.21 -23.48
N SER A 124 -12.57 -8.50 -24.74
CA SER A 124 -11.58 -8.63 -25.80
C SER A 124 -10.82 -7.31 -25.87
N LEU A 125 -9.53 -7.34 -25.62
CA LEU A 125 -8.60 -6.19 -25.44
C LEU A 125 -8.81 -4.95 -26.34
N ARG A 126 -9.39 -5.11 -27.51
CA ARG A 126 -9.57 -4.02 -28.50
C ARG A 126 -10.67 -3.00 -28.18
N ALA A 127 -11.75 -3.40 -27.50
CA ALA A 127 -12.87 -2.49 -27.21
C ALA A 127 -12.62 -1.63 -25.96
N THR A 128 -11.79 -2.10 -25.05
CA THR A 128 -11.55 -1.53 -23.71
C THR A 128 -10.57 -0.36 -23.69
N ILE A 129 -9.79 -0.20 -24.76
CA ILE A 129 -8.64 0.71 -24.83
C ILE A 129 -9.01 2.19 -24.69
N LYS A 130 -10.12 2.59 -25.32
CA LYS A 130 -10.57 3.99 -25.34
C LYS A 130 -11.02 4.49 -23.96
N ASP A 131 -11.34 3.55 -23.07
CA ASP A 131 -11.86 3.82 -21.74
C ASP A 131 -10.80 3.84 -20.62
N LEU A 132 -9.53 3.57 -20.95
CA LEU A 132 -8.45 3.59 -19.96
C LEU A 132 -7.61 4.85 -20.08
N LYS A 133 -7.18 5.36 -18.94
CA LYS A 133 -6.30 6.52 -18.81
C LYS A 133 -5.16 6.21 -17.84
N LEU A 134 -4.02 6.87 -18.07
CA LEU A 134 -2.89 6.82 -17.15
C LEU A 134 -2.93 8.04 -16.23
N LEU A 135 -3.07 7.80 -14.94
CA LEU A 135 -2.91 8.79 -13.89
C LEU A 135 -1.55 8.55 -13.22
N SER A 136 -0.54 9.29 -13.68
CA SER A 136 0.85 9.06 -13.27
C SER A 136 1.31 7.62 -13.54
N LYS A 137 1.39 6.76 -12.52
CA LYS A 137 1.77 5.34 -12.62
C LYS A 137 0.58 4.38 -12.45
N CYS A 138 -0.64 4.91 -12.33
CA CYS A 138 -1.85 4.13 -12.11
C CYS A 138 -2.74 4.15 -13.34
N ILE A 139 -3.17 2.98 -13.78
CA ILE A 139 -4.14 2.80 -14.87
C ILE A 139 -5.54 2.85 -14.27
N VAL A 140 -6.37 3.76 -14.75
CA VAL A 140 -7.73 3.99 -14.30
C VAL A 140 -8.71 3.99 -15.47
N THR A 141 -10.02 3.87 -15.20
CA THR A 141 -11.04 4.09 -16.22
C THR A 141 -11.20 5.57 -16.54
N SER A 142 -11.78 5.90 -17.69
CA SER A 142 -12.10 7.30 -18.04
C SER A 142 -13.04 7.95 -17.02
N ASP A 143 -13.98 7.19 -16.45
CA ASP A 143 -14.89 7.68 -15.42
C ASP A 143 -14.15 8.04 -14.14
N GLU A 144 -13.29 7.14 -13.65
CA GLU A 144 -12.43 7.38 -12.49
C GLU A 144 -11.50 8.57 -12.73
N TYR A 145 -10.91 8.67 -13.92
CA TYR A 145 -10.06 9.80 -14.30
C TYR A 145 -10.82 11.12 -14.24
N ASN A 146 -12.07 11.17 -14.74
CA ASN A 146 -12.90 12.36 -14.69
C ASN A 146 -13.27 12.81 -13.26
N LEU A 147 -13.39 11.87 -12.32
CA LEU A 147 -13.61 12.19 -10.90
C LEU A 147 -12.40 12.84 -10.24
N ILE A 148 -11.22 12.69 -10.84
CA ILE A 148 -9.95 13.04 -10.24
C ILE A 148 -9.28 14.23 -10.95
N LYS A 149 -9.47 14.40 -12.26
CA LYS A 149 -8.72 15.32 -13.12
C LYS A 149 -8.73 16.80 -12.68
N ASP A 150 -9.83 17.24 -12.03
CA ASP A 150 -10.00 18.63 -11.60
C ASP A 150 -9.43 18.89 -10.18
N LYS A 151 -8.84 17.88 -9.58
CA LYS A 151 -8.18 18.01 -8.28
C LYS A 151 -6.68 17.95 -8.54
N ASP A 152 -5.89 18.77 -7.86
CA ASP A 152 -4.42 18.69 -7.89
C ASP A 152 -3.95 17.31 -7.38
N PHE A 153 -4.01 16.32 -8.27
CA PHE A 153 -3.57 14.96 -7.99
C PHE A 153 -2.10 14.81 -8.36
N ASP A 154 -1.23 15.31 -7.51
CA ASP A 154 0.14 14.87 -7.50
C ASP A 154 0.22 13.39 -7.12
N TYR A 155 1.12 12.65 -7.75
CA TYR A 155 1.42 11.28 -7.35
C TYR A 155 2.29 11.27 -6.09
N ILE A 156 2.30 10.14 -5.39
CA ILE A 156 3.19 9.91 -4.25
C ILE A 156 4.64 10.11 -4.70
N LYS A 157 5.37 10.96 -4.00
CA LYS A 157 6.75 11.31 -4.36
C LYS A 157 7.71 10.77 -3.31
N CYS A 158 8.78 10.14 -3.78
CA CYS A 158 9.96 9.93 -2.95
C CYS A 158 10.84 11.18 -3.04
N ASP A 159 11.25 11.70 -1.91
CA ASP A 159 12.08 12.90 -1.78
C ASP A 159 13.18 12.66 -0.73
N HIS A 160 14.14 13.54 -0.66
CA HIS A 160 15.26 13.47 0.28
C HIS A 160 15.23 14.67 1.19
N LYS A 161 15.21 14.43 2.49
CA LYS A 161 15.25 15.48 3.49
C LYS A 161 16.63 15.58 4.13
N ALA A 162 17.26 16.75 3.97
CA ALA A 162 18.54 17.02 4.62
C ALA A 162 18.38 17.04 6.15
N ARG A 163 19.28 16.37 6.83
CA ARG A 163 19.38 16.24 8.28
C ARG A 163 20.77 16.64 8.74
N ASN A 164 20.87 17.08 9.96
CA ASN A 164 22.15 17.45 10.55
C ASN A 164 22.39 16.65 11.85
N ALA A 165 23.46 15.89 11.87
CA ALA A 165 23.95 15.22 13.07
C ALA A 165 25.00 16.10 13.74
N ILE A 166 24.77 16.48 14.99
CA ILE A 166 25.70 17.29 15.79
C ILE A 166 26.36 16.38 16.81
N GLY A 167 27.67 16.28 16.71
CA GLY A 167 28.49 15.55 17.69
C GLY A 167 28.50 16.27 19.03
N ARG A 168 27.98 15.60 20.06
CA ARG A 168 27.79 16.17 21.42
C ARG A 168 29.12 16.64 22.06
N LEU A 169 30.21 15.94 21.77
CA LEU A 169 31.53 16.25 22.34
C LEU A 169 32.33 17.24 21.49
N THR A 170 32.19 17.18 20.19
CA THR A 170 33.05 17.95 19.25
C THR A 170 32.37 19.16 18.65
N SER A 171 31.03 19.28 18.82
CA SER A 171 30.16 20.27 18.15
C SER A 171 30.30 20.26 16.62
N LYS A 172 30.96 19.24 16.05
CA LYS A 172 31.02 19.06 14.60
C LYS A 172 29.68 18.67 14.07
N SER A 173 29.27 19.30 12.99
CA SER A 173 28.01 18.97 12.29
C SER A 173 28.32 18.17 11.01
N SER A 174 27.48 17.16 10.75
CA SER A 174 27.54 16.37 9.54
C SER A 174 26.16 16.31 8.91
N ILE A 175 26.05 16.71 7.66
CA ILE A 175 24.80 16.66 6.91
C ILE A 175 24.64 15.25 6.33
N TYR A 176 23.45 14.67 6.48
CA TYR A 176 23.05 13.44 5.83
C TYR A 176 21.64 13.60 5.25
N TYR A 177 21.26 12.73 4.33
CA TYR A 177 19.96 12.77 3.68
C TYR A 177 19.14 11.57 4.14
N CYS A 178 17.85 11.81 4.36
CA CYS A 178 16.87 10.77 4.69
C CYS A 178 15.80 10.73 3.60
N GLY A 179 15.62 9.57 3.00
CA GLY A 179 14.56 9.34 2.03
C GLY A 179 13.19 9.39 2.70
N ILE A 180 12.23 10.02 2.07
CA ILE A 180 10.85 10.11 2.54
C ILE A 180 9.87 9.85 1.41
N SER A 181 8.76 9.19 1.71
CA SER A 181 7.60 9.07 0.83
C SER A 181 6.54 10.08 1.26
N ALA A 182 6.25 11.04 0.41
CA ALA A 182 5.25 12.07 0.65
C ALA A 182 3.94 11.72 -0.06
N PHE A 183 2.87 11.60 0.72
CA PHE A 183 1.54 11.28 0.23
C PHE A 183 0.71 12.55 0.06
N PRO A 184 0.20 12.85 -1.15
CA PRO A 184 -0.77 13.92 -1.35
C PRO A 184 -2.06 13.67 -0.57
N LYS A 185 -2.81 14.73 -0.27
CA LYS A 185 -3.96 14.73 0.65
C LYS A 185 -4.98 13.62 0.45
N ASN A 186 -5.20 13.22 -0.80
CA ASN A 186 -6.21 12.22 -1.15
C ASN A 186 -5.62 10.82 -1.40
N TRP A 187 -4.30 10.68 -1.33
CA TRP A 187 -3.64 9.41 -1.46
C TRP A 187 -3.47 8.71 -0.12
N GLY A 188 -3.52 7.41 -0.17
CA GLY A 188 -3.15 6.53 0.90
C GLY A 188 -2.86 5.15 0.37
N PHE A 189 -2.90 4.19 1.24
CA PHE A 189 -2.70 2.80 0.89
C PHE A 189 -3.60 1.91 1.74
N TYR A 190 -3.75 0.69 1.32
CA TYR A 190 -4.50 -0.32 2.06
C TYR A 190 -3.74 -1.63 2.00
N PHE A 191 -4.00 -2.50 2.96
CA PHE A 191 -3.61 -3.89 2.88
C PHE A 191 -4.81 -4.79 3.10
N LEU A 192 -4.81 -5.94 2.44
CA LEU A 192 -5.84 -6.95 2.56
C LEU A 192 -5.62 -7.78 3.81
N PHE A 193 -6.70 -8.19 4.43
CA PHE A 193 -6.71 -9.09 5.57
C PHE A 193 -7.54 -10.33 5.23
N LYS A 194 -6.95 -11.51 5.42
CA LYS A 194 -7.61 -12.80 5.27
C LYS A 194 -7.47 -13.57 6.58
N GLY A 195 -8.57 -13.78 7.26
CA GLY A 195 -8.63 -14.48 8.54
C GLY A 195 -10.01 -14.30 9.17
N GLU A 196 -10.20 -14.88 10.34
CA GLU A 196 -11.43 -14.72 11.11
C GLU A 196 -11.55 -13.30 11.68
N ASP A 197 -12.77 -12.79 11.80
CA ASP A 197 -13.07 -11.48 12.37
C ASP A 197 -12.56 -11.31 13.79
N ALA A 198 -12.53 -12.41 14.54
CA ALA A 198 -12.00 -12.44 15.90
C ALA A 198 -10.53 -12.00 15.95
N TRP A 199 -9.73 -12.41 14.96
CA TRP A 199 -8.33 -12.01 14.89
C TRP A 199 -8.16 -10.56 14.50
N LEU A 200 -8.97 -10.06 13.58
CA LEU A 200 -8.94 -8.64 13.21
C LEU A 200 -9.25 -7.76 14.42
N LYS A 201 -10.30 -8.10 15.18
CA LYS A 201 -10.63 -7.43 16.43
C LYS A 201 -9.53 -7.56 17.51
N ASN A 202 -8.82 -8.68 17.54
CA ASN A 202 -7.74 -8.90 18.50
C ASN A 202 -6.51 -8.03 18.20
N ILE A 203 -6.19 -7.78 16.94
CA ILE A 203 -5.05 -6.93 16.52
C ILE A 203 -5.42 -5.45 16.36
N GLU A 204 -6.71 -5.09 16.33
CA GLU A 204 -7.16 -3.71 16.15
C GLU A 204 -6.57 -2.72 17.19
N PRO A 205 -6.47 -3.05 18.49
CA PRO A 205 -5.78 -2.19 19.47
C PRO A 205 -4.30 -1.95 19.10
N SER A 206 -3.63 -2.97 18.54
CA SER A 206 -2.24 -2.87 18.10
C SER A 206 -2.12 -1.98 16.85
N LEU A 207 -3.08 -2.06 15.92
CA LEU A 207 -3.16 -1.15 14.79
C LEU A 207 -3.40 0.30 15.25
N LYS A 208 -4.21 0.49 16.28
CA LYS A 208 -4.47 1.80 16.86
C LYS A 208 -3.19 2.41 17.45
N LEU A 209 -2.47 1.65 18.27
CA LEU A 209 -1.20 2.09 18.80
C LEU A 209 -0.18 2.36 17.69
N LEU A 210 -0.09 1.47 16.70
CA LEU A 210 0.80 1.63 15.54
C LEU A 210 0.47 2.91 14.75
N SER A 211 -0.80 3.28 14.64
CA SER A 211 -1.20 4.50 13.95
C SER A 211 -0.70 5.79 14.63
N ASP A 212 -0.55 5.77 15.94
CA ASP A 212 -0.03 6.87 16.74
C ASP A 212 1.51 6.85 16.84
N GLU A 213 2.10 5.65 16.99
CA GLU A 213 3.55 5.45 17.05
C GLU A 213 4.22 5.66 15.68
N GLY A 214 3.53 5.28 14.60
CA GLY A 214 4.03 5.33 13.24
C GLY A 214 4.59 4.00 12.73
N LEU A 215 4.47 3.78 11.43
CA LEU A 215 4.97 2.64 10.68
C LEU A 215 6.21 3.03 9.87
N GLY A 216 7.23 2.18 9.87
CA GLY A 216 8.50 2.41 9.18
C GLY A 216 9.57 3.02 10.08
N GLY A 217 10.55 3.69 9.48
CA GLY A 217 11.65 4.38 10.15
C GLY A 217 11.31 5.82 10.53
N GLU A 218 12.26 6.49 11.22
CA GLU A 218 12.18 7.92 11.59
C GLU A 218 10.93 8.29 12.43
N ARG A 219 10.36 7.31 13.17
CA ARG A 219 9.16 7.49 14.00
C ARG A 219 9.37 8.48 15.14
N SER A 220 10.57 8.55 15.70
CA SER A 220 10.93 9.46 16.80
C SER A 220 10.75 10.94 16.46
N ILE A 221 10.82 11.28 15.18
CA ILE A 221 10.57 12.64 14.67
C ILE A 221 9.16 12.80 14.09
N GLY A 222 8.32 11.80 14.27
CA GLY A 222 6.90 11.83 13.96
C GLY A 222 6.52 11.29 12.59
N TYR A 223 7.43 10.66 11.81
CA TYR A 223 7.07 10.04 10.54
C TYR A 223 6.28 8.75 10.72
N GLY A 224 5.58 8.37 9.66
CA GLY A 224 4.83 7.12 9.61
C GLY A 224 3.49 7.13 10.34
N ARG A 225 3.03 8.25 10.90
CA ARG A 225 1.73 8.35 11.57
C ARG A 225 0.59 8.37 10.56
N PHE A 226 -0.51 7.73 10.93
CA PHE A 226 -1.65 7.59 10.02
C PHE A 226 -2.98 7.50 10.78
N LYS A 227 -4.06 7.62 10.03
CA LYS A 227 -5.40 7.18 10.46
C LYS A 227 -5.76 5.95 9.66
N PHE A 228 -6.56 5.06 10.24
CA PHE A 228 -7.03 3.89 9.50
C PHE A 228 -8.53 3.67 9.68
N ASP A 229 -9.09 2.93 8.74
CA ASP A 229 -10.47 2.47 8.74
C ASP A 229 -10.49 1.04 8.20
N ILE A 230 -11.33 0.19 8.79
CA ILE A 230 -11.49 -1.20 8.36
C ILE A 230 -12.74 -1.29 7.49
N LYS A 231 -12.58 -1.81 6.27
CA LYS A 231 -13.67 -1.95 5.30
C LYS A 231 -13.71 -3.35 4.73
N GLU A 232 -14.87 -3.73 4.25
CA GLU A 232 -15.04 -4.86 3.36
C GLU A 232 -15.08 -4.34 1.93
N ILE A 233 -14.31 -4.96 1.04
CA ILE A 233 -14.18 -4.56 -0.35
C ILE A 233 -14.27 -5.76 -1.27
N ASP A 234 -14.82 -5.54 -2.44
CA ASP A 234 -14.95 -6.52 -3.52
C ASP A 234 -13.69 -6.55 -4.37
N VAL A 235 -12.77 -7.47 -4.07
CA VAL A 235 -11.51 -7.62 -4.80
C VAL A 235 -11.75 -8.43 -6.08
N PRO A 236 -11.48 -7.87 -7.27
CA PRO A 236 -11.59 -8.60 -8.51
C PRO A 236 -10.44 -9.60 -8.65
N THR A 237 -10.77 -10.85 -8.91
CA THR A 237 -9.81 -11.93 -9.20
C THR A 237 -10.14 -12.54 -10.56
N ALA A 238 -9.15 -13.16 -11.20
CA ALA A 238 -9.39 -13.93 -12.43
C ALA A 238 -9.54 -15.40 -12.08
N GLU A 239 -10.57 -16.05 -12.67
CA GLU A 239 -10.61 -17.50 -12.74
C GLU A 239 -9.54 -17.95 -13.72
N ASP A 240 -8.76 -18.92 -13.33
CA ASP A 240 -7.72 -19.63 -14.08
C ASP A 240 -6.34 -18.96 -14.22
N SER A 241 -5.39 -19.67 -13.69
CA SER A 241 -4.01 -19.89 -14.12
C SER A 241 -2.93 -18.89 -13.82
N VAL A 242 -3.17 -17.68 -13.38
CA VAL A 242 -2.08 -16.80 -12.92
C VAL A 242 -2.35 -16.31 -11.52
N LEU A 243 -1.78 -16.99 -10.53
CA LEU A 243 -1.77 -16.53 -9.15
C LEU A 243 -0.89 -15.28 -9.05
N MET A 244 -1.47 -14.16 -8.66
CA MET A 244 -0.74 -12.98 -8.27
C MET A 244 -0.61 -12.97 -6.75
N THR A 245 0.60 -13.16 -6.24
CA THR A 245 0.88 -13.00 -4.81
C THR A 245 0.91 -11.52 -4.47
N LEU A 246 0.22 -11.13 -3.40
CA LEU A 246 0.14 -9.75 -2.91
C LEU A 246 1.01 -9.52 -1.65
N SER A 247 1.99 -10.40 -1.44
CA SER A 247 2.95 -10.31 -0.33
C SER A 247 4.35 -10.03 -0.83
#